data_4493f626cf09ee101651f3ed4b352959
#
_entry.id   4493f626cf09ee101651f3ed4b352959
#
_cell.length_a   1.000
_cell.length_b   1.000
_cell.length_c   1.000
_cell.angle_alpha   90.00
_cell.angle_beta   90.00
_cell.angle_gamma   90.00
#
_symmetry.space_group_name_H-M   'P 1'
#
loop_
_entity.id
_entity.type
_entity.pdbx_description
1 polymer ?
#
loop_
_entity_poly.entity_id
_entity_poly.type
_entity_poly.pdbx_seq_one_letter_code
_entity_poly.pdbx_strand_id
1 'polypeptide(L)'
;MQWHQKNTIGANYTDKDAAAPRGICQGCALGSAHQYPTNQHYVMTDKPHDPGQQFVVDAFTHHSVGHSEYVHAHLFTDIASRQVYPVFTKSKLVSELTMNMSELFYAHSDWKPNGSVIDRKIKVDMEAGYQSTEFREFCHTLGYRIETSPTRDKHAHGVAERSVGNVVTKANIAILGNNAHPCPQTFWPDAILYACHCDGFG
;
A
#
# COMPACT_ATOMS: atom_id res chain seq x y z
N MET A 1 14.17 -11.75 -20.44
CA MET A 1 15.06 -10.63 -20.82
C MET A 1 14.61 -9.89 -22.07
N GLN A 2 14.23 -10.57 -23.16
CA GLN A 2 13.68 -9.90 -24.38
C GLN A 2 12.39 -9.09 -24.14
N TRP A 3 11.65 -9.40 -23.09
CA TRP A 3 10.43 -8.66 -22.72
C TRP A 3 10.73 -7.23 -22.23
N HIS A 4 11.77 -7.06 -21.40
CA HIS A 4 12.18 -5.75 -20.87
C HIS A 4 12.62 -4.78 -21.96
N GLN A 5 13.38 -5.25 -22.95
CA GLN A 5 13.86 -4.41 -24.06
C GLN A 5 12.72 -3.82 -24.89
N LYS A 6 11.60 -4.55 -25.05
CA LYS A 6 10.46 -4.10 -25.88
C LYS A 6 9.50 -3.16 -25.17
N ASN A 7 9.48 -3.17 -23.83
CA ASN A 7 8.43 -2.49 -23.05
C ASN A 7 8.94 -1.33 -22.19
N THR A 8 10.25 -1.10 -22.11
CA THR A 8 10.81 0.02 -21.34
C THR A 8 11.21 1.15 -22.28
N ILE A 9 10.41 2.19 -22.33
CA ILE A 9 10.69 3.39 -23.17
C ILE A 9 11.94 4.08 -22.60
N GLY A 10 12.98 4.21 -23.43
CA GLY A 10 14.22 4.90 -23.09
C GLY A 10 15.32 4.04 -22.46
N ALA A 11 15.12 2.74 -22.28
CA ALA A 11 16.18 1.84 -21.78
C ALA A 11 17.01 1.29 -22.93
N ASN A 12 18.24 1.74 -23.06
CA ASN A 12 19.25 1.18 -23.99
C ASN A 12 20.02 0.04 -23.32
N TYR A 13 19.36 -1.09 -23.05
CA TYR A 13 20.03 -2.31 -22.57
C TYR A 13 20.59 -3.09 -23.75
N THR A 14 21.86 -3.43 -23.69
CA THR A 14 22.53 -4.34 -24.62
C THR A 14 22.63 -5.75 -24.02
N ASP A 15 22.87 -6.76 -24.87
CA ASP A 15 23.11 -8.12 -24.40
C ASP A 15 24.36 -8.22 -23.51
N LYS A 16 25.31 -7.28 -23.63
CA LYS A 16 26.48 -7.16 -22.76
C LYS A 16 26.09 -6.72 -21.36
N ASP A 17 25.12 -5.80 -21.22
CA ASP A 17 24.62 -5.35 -19.92
C ASP A 17 23.85 -6.48 -19.20
N ALA A 18 23.23 -7.37 -19.97
CA ALA A 18 22.56 -8.55 -19.44
C ALA A 18 23.53 -9.62 -18.92
N ALA A 19 24.74 -9.70 -19.50
CA ALA A 19 25.78 -10.66 -19.15
C ALA A 19 26.76 -10.16 -18.08
N ALA A 20 26.77 -8.85 -17.78
CA ALA A 20 27.63 -8.29 -16.74
C ALA A 20 27.27 -8.88 -15.36
N PRO A 21 28.25 -9.29 -14.55
CA PRO A 21 27.96 -9.70 -13.18
C PRO A 21 27.31 -8.52 -12.45
N ARG A 22 26.05 -8.72 -12.08
CA ARG A 22 25.29 -7.70 -11.35
C ARG A 22 25.87 -7.60 -9.95
N GLY A 23 26.60 -6.53 -9.67
CA GLY A 23 26.91 -6.17 -8.30
C GLY A 23 25.62 -6.04 -7.48
N ILE A 24 25.71 -6.18 -6.17
CA ILE A 24 24.57 -5.95 -5.29
C ILE A 24 24.11 -4.50 -5.50
N CYS A 25 22.89 -4.33 -6.00
CA CYS A 25 22.27 -3.00 -6.12
C CYS A 25 22.18 -2.39 -4.73
N GLN A 26 22.82 -1.24 -4.50
CA GLN A 26 22.82 -0.58 -3.21
C GLN A 26 21.39 -0.21 -2.77
N GLY A 27 20.54 0.24 -3.69
CA GLY A 27 19.13 0.48 -3.41
C GLY A 27 18.39 -0.78 -2.97
N CYS A 28 18.62 -1.92 -3.66
CA CYS A 28 18.04 -3.19 -3.24
C CYS A 28 18.58 -3.66 -1.87
N ALA A 29 19.86 -3.49 -1.61
CA ALA A 29 20.47 -3.86 -0.32
C ALA A 29 19.92 -3.00 0.83
N LEU A 30 19.82 -1.69 0.63
CA LEU A 30 19.28 -0.76 1.63
C LEU A 30 17.77 -0.91 1.80
N GLY A 31 17.03 -1.05 0.69
CA GLY A 31 15.57 -1.19 0.71
C GLY A 31 15.09 -2.54 1.24
N SER A 32 15.91 -3.59 1.10
CA SER A 32 15.58 -4.95 1.56
C SER A 32 16.08 -5.26 2.98
N ALA A 33 16.76 -4.32 3.64
CA ALA A 33 17.24 -4.48 5.01
C ALA A 33 16.05 -4.46 5.98
N HIS A 34 15.50 -5.62 6.30
CA HIS A 34 14.37 -5.78 7.21
C HIS A 34 14.50 -7.04 8.07
N GLN A 35 13.66 -7.12 9.09
CA GLN A 35 13.68 -8.18 10.08
C GLN A 35 13.38 -9.56 9.47
N TYR A 36 14.00 -10.59 10.02
CA TYR A 36 13.72 -11.97 9.66
C TYR A 36 12.24 -12.30 9.80
N PRO A 37 11.64 -13.03 8.83
CA PRO A 37 10.25 -13.44 8.92
C PRO A 37 10.05 -14.38 10.11
N THR A 38 9.07 -14.10 10.94
CA THR A 38 8.61 -15.04 11.96
C THR A 38 7.86 -16.18 11.28
N ASN A 39 8.30 -17.43 11.49
CA ASN A 39 7.72 -18.64 10.91
C ASN A 39 6.35 -19.00 11.54
N GLN A 40 5.40 -18.09 11.56
CA GLN A 40 4.05 -18.37 12.03
C GLN A 40 3.09 -18.46 10.83
N HIS A 41 2.69 -19.68 10.49
CA HIS A 41 1.62 -19.93 9.53
C HIS A 41 0.28 -19.60 10.18
N TYR A 42 -0.27 -18.41 9.91
CA TYR A 42 -1.63 -18.08 10.26
C TYR A 42 -2.57 -18.49 9.14
N VAL A 43 -3.49 -19.42 9.45
CA VAL A 43 -4.56 -19.80 8.53
C VAL A 43 -5.76 -18.91 8.85
N MET A 44 -6.11 -18.00 7.94
CA MET A 44 -7.36 -17.25 8.04
C MET A 44 -8.53 -18.19 7.78
N THR A 45 -9.36 -18.41 8.80
CA THR A 45 -10.58 -19.24 8.69
C THR A 45 -11.67 -18.57 7.83
N ASP A 46 -11.75 -17.23 7.86
CA ASP A 46 -12.76 -16.43 7.14
C ASP A 46 -12.10 -15.51 6.13
N LYS A 47 -11.44 -16.08 5.12
CA LYS A 47 -10.84 -15.28 4.05
C LYS A 47 -11.95 -14.74 3.14
N PRO A 48 -12.03 -13.41 2.93
CA PRO A 48 -12.97 -12.85 1.97
C PRO A 48 -12.68 -13.41 0.57
N HIS A 49 -13.72 -13.65 -0.21
CA HIS A 49 -13.60 -14.23 -1.55
C HIS A 49 -13.52 -13.14 -2.62
N ASP A 50 -14.20 -12.03 -2.40
CA ASP A 50 -14.33 -10.97 -3.40
C ASP A 50 -13.43 -9.76 -3.07
N PRO A 51 -12.75 -9.19 -4.08
CA PRO A 51 -12.05 -7.91 -3.93
C PRO A 51 -12.99 -6.82 -3.42
N GLY A 52 -12.47 -5.93 -2.59
CA GLY A 52 -13.25 -4.84 -1.98
C GLY A 52 -14.18 -5.27 -0.86
N GLN A 53 -14.18 -6.54 -0.45
CA GLN A 53 -15.01 -7.02 0.67
C GLN A 53 -14.39 -6.66 2.02
N GLN A 54 -13.08 -6.79 2.16
CA GLN A 54 -12.39 -6.53 3.42
C GLN A 54 -11.06 -5.83 3.18
N PHE A 55 -10.93 -4.66 3.80
CA PHE A 55 -9.66 -3.93 3.87
C PHE A 55 -9.03 -4.00 5.26
N VAL A 56 -7.71 -3.97 5.30
CA VAL A 56 -6.95 -3.62 6.49
C VAL A 56 -6.17 -2.35 6.18
N VAL A 57 -6.26 -1.38 7.07
CA VAL A 57 -5.63 -0.07 6.89
C VAL A 57 -4.47 0.07 7.86
N ASP A 58 -3.34 0.50 7.33
CA ASP A 58 -2.19 0.92 8.10
C ASP A 58 -1.74 2.29 7.59
N ALA A 59 -1.28 3.15 8.49
CA ALA A 59 -0.88 4.50 8.15
C ALA A 59 0.53 4.81 8.63
N PHE A 60 1.22 5.62 7.88
CA PHE A 60 2.51 6.15 8.29
C PHE A 60 2.68 7.62 7.92
N THR A 61 3.55 8.27 8.63
CA THR A 61 3.95 9.65 8.36
C THR A 61 5.36 9.64 7.78
N HIS A 62 5.52 10.26 6.60
CA HIS A 62 6.84 10.39 5.99
C HIS A 62 7.57 11.61 6.57
N HIS A 63 8.89 11.51 6.76
CA HIS A 63 9.70 12.59 7.32
C HIS A 63 9.90 13.78 6.35
N SER A 64 9.79 13.55 5.04
CA SER A 64 9.87 14.58 4.02
C SER A 64 8.49 14.88 3.47
N VAL A 65 8.19 16.16 3.27
CA VAL A 65 6.95 16.58 2.59
C VAL A 65 7.04 16.16 1.12
N GLY A 66 6.02 15.47 0.62
CA GLY A 66 5.90 15.09 -0.79
C GLY A 66 5.77 16.33 -1.68
N HIS A 67 6.11 16.21 -2.97
CA HIS A 67 6.01 17.34 -3.93
C HIS A 67 4.57 17.88 -4.07
N SER A 68 3.56 17.07 -3.76
CA SER A 68 2.14 17.48 -3.67
C SER A 68 1.72 17.89 -2.26
N GLU A 69 2.68 18.23 -1.38
CA GLU A 69 2.48 18.60 0.02
C GLU A 69 1.96 17.46 0.93
N TYR A 70 1.92 16.24 0.44
CA TYR A 70 1.53 15.08 1.24
C TYR A 70 2.57 14.78 2.33
N VAL A 71 2.07 14.41 3.50
CA VAL A 71 2.86 14.07 4.69
C VAL A 71 2.52 12.68 5.21
N HIS A 72 1.27 12.26 5.02
CA HIS A 72 0.77 10.96 5.51
C HIS A 72 0.34 10.08 4.35
N ALA A 73 0.52 8.77 4.51
CA ALA A 73 -0.06 7.76 3.63
C ALA A 73 -0.88 6.76 4.46
N HIS A 74 -2.08 6.49 3.98
CA HIS A 74 -2.99 5.47 4.51
C HIS A 74 -3.07 4.37 3.46
N LEU A 75 -2.57 3.17 3.77
CA LEU A 75 -2.48 2.05 2.85
C LEU A 75 -3.62 1.07 3.12
N PHE A 76 -4.57 1.02 2.21
CA PHE A 76 -5.72 0.11 2.25
C PHE A 76 -5.33 -1.20 1.55
N THR A 77 -5.06 -2.24 2.31
CA THR A 77 -4.77 -3.57 1.77
C THR A 77 -6.05 -4.36 1.64
N ASP A 78 -6.46 -4.69 0.42
CA ASP A 78 -7.56 -5.62 0.17
C ASP A 78 -7.12 -7.04 0.51
N ILE A 79 -7.88 -7.72 1.37
CA ILE A 79 -7.51 -9.04 1.87
C ILE A 79 -7.69 -10.14 0.82
N ALA A 80 -8.63 -9.98 -0.11
CA ALA A 80 -8.89 -10.96 -1.15
C ALA A 80 -7.80 -10.93 -2.23
N SER A 81 -7.58 -9.78 -2.85
CA SER A 81 -6.65 -9.61 -3.96
C SER A 81 -5.20 -9.36 -3.51
N ARG A 82 -4.98 -8.95 -2.28
CA ARG A 82 -3.69 -8.45 -1.74
C ARG A 82 -3.25 -7.11 -2.33
N GLN A 83 -4.06 -6.51 -3.18
CA GLN A 83 -3.77 -5.20 -3.73
C GLN A 83 -3.76 -4.14 -2.63
N VAL A 84 -2.80 -3.23 -2.70
CA VAL A 84 -2.68 -2.08 -1.79
C VAL A 84 -3.10 -0.81 -2.54
N TYR A 85 -3.99 -0.05 -1.92
CA TYR A 85 -4.50 1.21 -2.44
C TYR A 85 -4.06 2.35 -1.50
N PRO A 86 -3.17 3.23 -1.95
CA PRO A 86 -2.69 4.33 -1.13
C PRO A 86 -3.65 5.51 -1.18
N VAL A 87 -3.91 6.11 -0.03
CA VAL A 87 -4.60 7.39 0.13
C VAL A 87 -3.65 8.34 0.84
N PHE A 88 -3.31 9.45 0.21
CA PHE A 88 -2.38 10.42 0.78
C PHE A 88 -3.13 11.59 1.39
N THR A 89 -2.59 12.15 2.48
CA THR A 89 -3.12 13.36 3.12
C THR A 89 -1.99 14.31 3.50
N LYS A 90 -2.31 15.60 3.52
CA LYS A 90 -1.39 16.68 3.95
C LYS A 90 -1.42 16.85 5.46
N SER A 91 -2.53 16.47 6.07
CA SER A 91 -2.78 16.61 7.50
C SER A 91 -3.40 15.34 8.08
N LYS A 92 -3.56 15.31 9.40
CA LYS A 92 -4.29 14.24 10.13
C LYS A 92 -5.80 14.51 10.25
N LEU A 93 -6.34 15.46 9.49
CA LEU A 93 -7.77 15.77 9.52
C LEU A 93 -8.58 14.63 8.88
N VAL A 94 -9.58 14.19 9.59
CA VAL A 94 -10.47 13.10 9.13
C VAL A 94 -11.22 13.51 7.87
N SER A 95 -11.63 14.76 7.77
CA SER A 95 -12.32 15.30 6.58
C SER A 95 -11.47 15.21 5.31
N GLU A 96 -10.15 15.41 5.39
CA GLU A 96 -9.26 15.25 4.26
C GLU A 96 -9.11 13.76 3.89
N LEU A 97 -8.97 12.89 4.88
CA LEU A 97 -8.90 11.45 4.65
C LEU A 97 -10.17 10.94 3.97
N THR A 98 -11.36 11.30 4.48
CA THR A 98 -12.64 10.84 3.92
C THR A 98 -12.87 11.37 2.51
N MET A 99 -12.48 12.62 2.22
CA MET A 99 -12.53 13.19 0.89
C MET A 99 -11.66 12.38 -0.11
N ASN A 100 -10.41 12.11 0.23
CA ASN A 100 -9.49 11.37 -0.64
C ASN A 100 -9.86 9.88 -0.75
N MET A 101 -10.43 9.29 0.31
CA MET A 101 -11.03 7.95 0.24
C MET A 101 -12.23 7.89 -0.70
N SER A 102 -13.07 8.93 -0.74
CA SER A 102 -14.23 8.92 -1.64
C SER A 102 -13.83 8.82 -3.10
N GLU A 103 -12.73 9.47 -3.50
CA GLU A 103 -12.17 9.34 -4.86
C GLU A 103 -11.74 7.89 -5.16
N LEU A 104 -11.04 7.24 -4.23
CA LEU A 104 -10.64 5.84 -4.36
C LEU A 104 -11.87 4.92 -4.54
N PHE A 105 -12.85 5.03 -3.66
CA PHE A 105 -14.04 4.17 -3.70
C PHE A 105 -14.99 4.50 -4.86
N TYR A 106 -14.96 5.73 -5.36
CA TYR A 106 -15.67 6.09 -6.57
C TYR A 106 -15.03 5.47 -7.82
N ALA A 107 -13.70 5.50 -7.91
CA ALA A 107 -12.95 4.88 -9.01
C ALA A 107 -13.16 3.35 -9.09
N HIS A 108 -13.44 2.71 -7.95
CA HIS A 108 -13.73 1.28 -7.82
C HIS A 108 -15.21 1.02 -7.52
N SER A 109 -16.09 1.57 -8.35
CA SER A 109 -17.54 1.42 -8.19
C SER A 109 -18.06 -0.02 -8.28
N ASP A 110 -17.29 -0.92 -8.86
CA ASP A 110 -17.49 -2.38 -8.92
C ASP A 110 -17.39 -3.04 -7.52
N TRP A 111 -16.76 -2.39 -6.54
CA TRP A 111 -16.78 -2.84 -5.15
C TRP A 111 -18.14 -2.68 -4.47
N LYS A 112 -19.13 -2.09 -5.14
CA LYS A 112 -20.49 -1.95 -4.58
C LYS A 112 -21.17 -3.31 -4.48
N PRO A 113 -21.92 -3.59 -3.40
CA PRO A 113 -22.62 -4.85 -3.26
C PRO A 113 -23.66 -5.02 -4.36
N ASN A 114 -23.55 -6.11 -5.13
CA ASN A 114 -24.59 -6.57 -6.04
C ASN A 114 -25.73 -7.20 -5.23
N GLY A 115 -26.51 -6.39 -4.49
CA GLY A 115 -27.76 -6.82 -3.85
C GLY A 115 -27.66 -7.87 -2.72
N SER A 116 -26.55 -8.54 -2.53
CA SER A 116 -26.33 -9.43 -1.39
C SER A 116 -25.79 -8.65 -0.21
N VAL A 117 -26.30 -8.95 0.99
CA VAL A 117 -25.76 -8.39 2.25
C VAL A 117 -24.40 -9.03 2.53
N ILE A 118 -23.38 -8.61 1.78
CA ILE A 118 -22.01 -9.01 2.07
C ILE A 118 -21.56 -8.18 3.27
N ASP A 119 -21.10 -8.82 4.33
CA ASP A 119 -20.52 -8.16 5.50
C ASP A 119 -19.18 -7.54 5.11
N ARG A 120 -19.23 -6.28 4.66
CA ARG A 120 -18.05 -5.52 4.28
C ARG A 120 -17.43 -4.86 5.48
N LYS A 121 -16.10 -4.89 5.57
CA LYS A 121 -15.42 -4.35 6.72
C LYS A 121 -14.08 -3.71 6.39
N ILE A 122 -13.78 -2.67 7.14
CA ILE A 122 -12.47 -2.03 7.16
C ILE A 122 -11.90 -2.23 8.57
N LYS A 123 -10.79 -2.96 8.65
CA LYS A 123 -10.04 -3.14 9.90
C LYS A 123 -9.03 -2.02 10.03
N VAL A 124 -9.06 -1.36 11.17
CA VAL A 124 -8.18 -0.23 11.50
C VAL A 124 -7.50 -0.47 12.84
N ASP A 125 -6.38 0.19 13.06
CA ASP A 125 -5.76 0.23 14.37
C ASP A 125 -6.49 1.21 15.32
N MET A 126 -5.94 1.40 16.52
CA MET A 126 -6.48 2.28 17.53
C MET A 126 -6.14 3.77 17.31
N GLU A 127 -5.69 4.17 16.13
CA GLU A 127 -5.39 5.58 15.84
C GLU A 127 -6.65 6.44 15.95
N ALA A 128 -6.52 7.62 16.61
CA ALA A 128 -7.66 8.45 16.97
C ALA A 128 -8.52 8.90 15.76
N GLY A 129 -7.89 9.13 14.61
CA GLY A 129 -8.60 9.51 13.38
C GLY A 129 -9.62 8.45 12.95
N TYR A 130 -9.24 7.17 12.96
CA TYR A 130 -10.11 6.06 12.58
C TYR A 130 -11.21 5.76 13.62
N GLN A 131 -11.03 6.24 14.87
CA GLN A 131 -12.02 6.06 15.94
C GLN A 131 -13.09 7.16 15.95
N SER A 132 -12.91 8.22 15.14
CA SER A 132 -13.85 9.33 15.10
C SER A 132 -15.23 8.91 14.57
N THR A 133 -16.26 9.56 15.07
CA THR A 133 -17.64 9.36 14.58
C THR A 133 -17.75 9.70 13.09
N GLU A 134 -17.11 10.78 12.66
CA GLU A 134 -17.07 11.22 11.26
C GLU A 134 -16.54 10.14 10.32
N PHE A 135 -15.42 9.50 10.68
CA PHE A 135 -14.84 8.42 9.88
C PHE A 135 -15.76 7.19 9.82
N ARG A 136 -16.35 6.81 10.94
CA ARG A 136 -17.28 5.67 11.02
C ARG A 136 -18.53 5.88 10.20
N GLU A 137 -19.15 7.06 10.31
CA GLU A 137 -20.32 7.43 9.53
C GLU A 137 -20.01 7.44 8.03
N PHE A 138 -18.88 8.02 7.64
CA PHE A 138 -18.42 8.00 6.25
C PHE A 138 -18.26 6.55 5.72
N CYS A 139 -17.55 5.70 6.43
CA CYS A 139 -17.39 4.29 6.02
C CYS A 139 -18.74 3.56 5.94
N HIS A 140 -19.68 3.87 6.84
CA HIS A 140 -21.03 3.32 6.80
C HIS A 140 -21.78 3.76 5.53
N THR A 141 -21.64 4.99 5.08
CA THR A 141 -22.24 5.45 3.80
C THR A 141 -21.69 4.69 2.59
N LEU A 142 -20.45 4.21 2.67
CA LEU A 142 -19.82 3.36 1.66
C LEU A 142 -20.23 1.88 1.81
N GLY A 143 -21.02 1.52 2.82
CA GLY A 143 -21.45 0.15 3.10
C GLY A 143 -20.43 -0.69 3.87
N TYR A 144 -19.47 -0.07 4.55
CA TYR A 144 -18.44 -0.75 5.34
C TYR A 144 -18.68 -0.59 6.84
N ARG A 145 -18.49 -1.69 7.57
CA ARG A 145 -18.37 -1.68 9.03
C ARG A 145 -16.90 -1.50 9.44
N ILE A 146 -16.65 -0.66 10.44
CA ILE A 146 -15.33 -0.51 11.03
C ILE A 146 -15.12 -1.54 12.13
N GLU A 147 -14.05 -2.32 12.00
CA GLU A 147 -13.54 -3.21 13.05
C GLU A 147 -12.21 -2.66 13.56
N THR A 148 -12.15 -2.39 14.86
CA THR A 148 -10.89 -1.99 15.51
C THR A 148 -10.16 -3.24 15.99
N SER A 149 -8.91 -3.37 15.61
CA SER A 149 -8.06 -4.45 16.15
C SER A 149 -7.35 -3.97 17.40
N PRO A 150 -7.38 -4.74 18.48
CA PRO A 150 -6.55 -4.45 19.64
C PRO A 150 -5.07 -4.45 19.24
N THR A 151 -4.31 -3.50 19.76
CA THR A 151 -2.86 -3.32 19.50
C THR A 151 -2.01 -4.58 19.73
N ARG A 152 -2.57 -5.60 20.37
CA ARG A 152 -1.91 -6.88 20.69
C ARG A 152 -2.29 -8.04 19.76
N ASP A 153 -3.27 -7.87 18.89
CA ASP A 153 -3.62 -8.92 17.92
C ASP A 153 -2.72 -8.84 16.69
N LYS A 154 -1.46 -9.24 16.88
CA LYS A 154 -0.43 -9.28 15.83
C LYS A 154 -0.84 -10.13 14.59
N HIS A 155 -1.78 -11.04 14.76
CA HIS A 155 -2.19 -11.94 13.68
C HIS A 155 -3.18 -11.29 12.72
N ALA A 156 -4.09 -10.45 13.20
CA ALA A 156 -5.08 -9.77 12.36
C ALA A 156 -4.44 -8.75 11.40
N HIS A 157 -3.31 -8.16 11.78
CA HIS A 157 -2.57 -7.17 10.98
C HIS A 157 -1.42 -7.76 10.15
N GLY A 158 -0.99 -9.00 10.39
CA GLY A 158 0.20 -9.58 9.76
C GLY A 158 0.17 -9.62 8.21
N VAL A 159 -1.00 -9.52 7.60
CA VAL A 159 -1.15 -9.38 6.15
C VAL A 159 -0.90 -7.94 5.73
N ALA A 160 -1.53 -6.98 6.41
CA ALA A 160 -1.35 -5.57 6.13
C ALA A 160 0.09 -5.13 6.39
N GLU A 161 0.66 -5.50 7.54
CA GLU A 161 2.06 -5.20 7.87
C GLU A 161 3.03 -5.68 6.80
N ARG A 162 2.84 -6.91 6.29
CA ARG A 162 3.67 -7.44 5.19
C ARG A 162 3.46 -6.69 3.89
N SER A 163 2.22 -6.38 3.51
CA SER A 163 1.92 -5.64 2.30
C SER A 163 2.50 -4.23 2.37
N VAL A 164 2.30 -3.53 3.49
CA VAL A 164 2.89 -2.21 3.74
C VAL A 164 4.42 -2.28 3.71
N GLY A 165 5.03 -3.27 4.39
CA GLY A 165 6.47 -3.49 4.36
C GLY A 165 7.02 -3.69 2.95
N ASN A 166 6.33 -4.48 2.11
CA ASN A 166 6.70 -4.69 0.72
C ASN A 166 6.60 -3.41 -0.11
N VAL A 167 5.50 -2.67 0.03
CA VAL A 167 5.29 -1.40 -0.69
C VAL A 167 6.36 -0.39 -0.31
N VAL A 168 6.61 -0.18 0.99
CA VAL A 168 7.64 0.75 1.49
C VAL A 168 9.03 0.33 1.02
N THR A 169 9.35 -0.96 1.05
CA THR A 169 10.63 -1.49 0.54
C THR A 169 10.80 -1.19 -0.95
N LYS A 170 9.79 -1.46 -1.78
CA LYS A 170 9.83 -1.19 -3.22
C LYS A 170 9.92 0.31 -3.52
N ALA A 171 9.18 1.13 -2.78
CA ALA A 171 9.24 2.58 -2.91
C ALA A 171 10.66 3.11 -2.57
N ASN A 172 11.25 2.62 -1.49
CA ASN A 172 12.64 2.96 -1.13
C ASN A 172 13.63 2.54 -2.21
N ILE A 173 13.48 1.35 -2.78
CA ILE A 173 14.30 0.90 -3.91
C ILE A 173 14.15 1.83 -5.11
N ALA A 174 12.93 2.27 -5.42
CA ALA A 174 12.67 3.20 -6.52
C ALA A 174 13.36 4.57 -6.31
N ILE A 175 13.34 5.08 -5.08
CA ILE A 175 13.99 6.36 -4.73
C ILE A 175 15.52 6.22 -4.70
N LEU A 176 16.03 5.15 -4.10
CA LEU A 176 17.46 4.98 -3.80
C LEU A 176 18.23 4.21 -4.88
N GLY A 177 17.53 3.55 -5.80
CA GLY A 177 18.11 2.57 -6.72
C GLY A 177 19.01 3.15 -7.82
N ASN A 178 18.99 4.46 -8.03
CA ASN A 178 19.85 5.12 -9.02
C ASN A 178 20.89 6.02 -8.35
N ASN A 179 22.08 5.46 -8.09
CA ASN A 179 23.18 6.19 -7.45
C ASN A 179 23.70 7.36 -8.29
N ALA A 180 23.57 7.32 -9.62
CA ALA A 180 24.04 8.37 -10.52
C ALA A 180 23.09 9.58 -10.52
N HIS A 181 21.79 9.32 -10.34
CA HIS A 181 20.74 10.34 -10.33
C HIS A 181 19.70 9.96 -9.26
N PRO A 182 19.98 10.22 -7.98
CA PRO A 182 19.05 9.90 -6.91
C PRO A 182 17.73 10.65 -7.10
N CYS A 183 16.62 9.92 -6.98
CA CYS A 183 15.31 10.53 -6.99
C CYS A 183 15.15 11.39 -5.73
N PRO A 184 14.71 12.67 -5.84
CA PRO A 184 14.43 13.46 -4.66
C PRO A 184 13.44 12.79 -3.72
N GLN A 185 13.68 12.87 -2.44
CA GLN A 185 12.80 12.27 -1.42
C GLN A 185 11.37 12.83 -1.45
N THR A 186 11.17 14.00 -2.02
CA THR A 186 9.83 14.60 -2.22
C THR A 186 8.94 13.79 -3.17
N PHE A 187 9.49 12.88 -3.96
CA PHE A 187 8.73 11.94 -4.82
C PHE A 187 8.29 10.65 -4.11
N TRP A 188 8.36 10.61 -2.77
CA TRP A 188 7.94 9.42 -2.03
C TRP A 188 6.46 9.02 -2.30
N PRO A 189 5.49 9.94 -2.52
CA PRO A 189 4.13 9.52 -2.83
C PRO A 189 4.05 8.77 -4.17
N ASP A 190 4.77 9.25 -5.20
CA ASP A 190 4.82 8.58 -6.50
C ASP A 190 5.52 7.24 -6.43
N ALA A 191 6.56 7.12 -5.61
CA ALA A 191 7.25 5.86 -5.38
C ALA A 191 6.33 4.84 -4.68
N ILE A 192 5.50 5.27 -3.75
CA ILE A 192 4.48 4.42 -3.11
C ILE A 192 3.41 4.01 -4.13
N LEU A 193 2.88 4.95 -4.93
CA LEU A 193 1.93 4.64 -6.01
C LEU A 193 2.50 3.59 -6.97
N TYR A 194 3.73 3.80 -7.42
CA TYR A 194 4.44 2.85 -8.29
C TYR A 194 4.58 1.48 -7.65
N ALA A 195 4.98 1.43 -6.38
CA ALA A 195 5.15 0.18 -5.65
C ALA A 195 3.82 -0.58 -5.49
N CYS A 196 2.73 0.13 -5.16
CA CYS A 196 1.39 -0.45 -5.06
C CYS A 196 0.92 -1.03 -6.40
N HIS A 197 1.21 -0.33 -7.51
CA HIS A 197 0.86 -0.81 -8.84
C HIS A 197 1.63 -2.08 -9.22
N CYS A 198 2.91 -2.15 -8.88
CA CYS A 198 3.74 -3.32 -9.14
C CYS A 198 3.34 -4.55 -8.30
N ASP A 199 2.75 -4.38 -7.12
CA ASP A 199 2.30 -5.49 -6.27
C ASP A 199 1.03 -6.16 -6.79
N GLY A 200 0.20 -5.45 -7.56
CA GLY A 200 -1.04 -5.99 -8.15
C GLY A 200 -0.84 -6.95 -9.32
N PHE A 201 0.38 -7.13 -9.82
CA PHE A 201 0.72 -8.01 -10.95
C PHE A 201 1.56 -9.24 -10.57
N GLY A 202 1.62 -9.57 -9.28
CA GLY A 202 2.38 -10.71 -8.75
C GLY A 202 1.58 -11.97 -8.53
#